data_8da2f96fbde56c190bde8fd02131caea
#
_entry.id   8da2f96fbde56c190bde8fd02131caea
#
_cell.length_a   1.000
_cell.length_b   1.000
_cell.length_c   1.000
_cell.angle_alpha   90.00
_cell.angle_beta   90.00
_cell.angle_gamma   90.00
#
_symmetry.space_group_name_H-M   'P 1'
#
loop_
_entity.id
_entity.type
_entity.pdbx_description
1 polymer ?
#
loop_
_entity_poly.entity_id
_entity_poly.type
_entity_poly.pdbx_seq_one_letter_code
_entity_poly.pdbx_strand_id
1 'polypeptide(L)'
;YLELFDRDALSSRFFYDAFPGMRLRHPVTDDTSDDRLAHSPGDRMYMLGGMSDTASNRITFERDSQYRITGVSHTDGIRLKLTYHASGYLKAIHRTDNGIQTLATYEQDARGRLTEADARLDYHLFYEYDAADRIIRWSDNDQTWSRFTYDAQGRCVNVTGAEGYYNATLDYGDGCTTVTDGKGIHRYYYDPDGNILREEAPDGSTTTYEWDEFHHLLARHSPAGRVEKFEYNAAHGQLSRYTAADSAVWQYRYDERGLLSNITDPAGQTWTQQCDERGLPVSLVSPQGEETRLAYTPQGLLSGIFRQDERRLGIEYDHHNRPETLTDVMGREHHTEYSGHDLPVKMRGPGGQSVRLQWQQHHKLSGIERAGTGAEGFRYDRHGNLLAYTDGNGVVWTMEYGPFDLPVARTDGEGHRWQYRYDKDTLQLTEVINPQGESYLYVLDNCGRVTEEHDWGGVVWRYRYDADGLCTARVNGLEETILYSRDAAGRLAEIITPEGKTQYAYDKSGRLTGIFSPDGTSQRTGYDERGRVNVTTQGRRAIEYHYPDEHTVIRCILPP
;
A
#
# COMPACT_ATOMS: atom_id res chain seq x y z
N TYR A 1 9.03 -16.99 33.72
CA TYR A 1 9.00 -16.87 32.26
C TYR A 1 7.93 -17.78 31.70
N LEU A 2 6.96 -17.20 30.99
CA LEU A 2 6.04 -17.92 30.10
C LEU A 2 6.41 -17.50 28.69
N GLU A 3 6.76 -18.43 27.83
CA GLU A 3 7.03 -18.20 26.42
C GLU A 3 5.84 -18.73 25.62
N LEU A 4 5.20 -17.84 24.84
CA LEU A 4 4.11 -18.21 23.93
C LEU A 4 4.58 -17.96 22.51
N PHE A 5 4.32 -18.93 21.64
CA PHE A 5 4.53 -18.81 20.21
C PHE A 5 3.22 -18.36 19.55
N ASP A 6 3.29 -17.33 18.74
CA ASP A 6 2.20 -17.03 17.82
C ASP A 6 2.21 -18.10 16.72
N ARG A 7 1.10 -18.83 16.59
CA ARG A 7 0.99 -19.95 15.65
C ARG A 7 0.92 -19.48 14.20
N ASP A 8 0.45 -18.25 13.96
CA ASP A 8 0.30 -17.65 12.64
C ASP A 8 1.49 -16.75 12.26
N ALA A 9 2.27 -16.29 13.25
CA ALA A 9 3.53 -15.58 13.06
C ALA A 9 4.69 -16.49 13.49
N LEU A 10 5.09 -17.41 12.62
CA LEU A 10 6.24 -18.32 12.79
C LEU A 10 7.56 -17.61 13.17
N SER A 11 7.54 -16.28 13.22
CA SER A 11 8.68 -15.40 13.40
C SER A 11 8.75 -14.68 14.75
N SER A 12 7.75 -14.75 15.62
CA SER A 12 7.71 -13.92 16.83
C SER A 12 7.57 -14.73 18.12
N ARG A 13 8.37 -14.38 19.11
CA ARG A 13 8.32 -14.94 20.48
C ARG A 13 7.90 -13.86 21.45
N PHE A 14 6.97 -14.18 22.34
CA PHE A 14 6.45 -13.27 23.37
C PHE A 14 6.96 -13.72 24.74
N PHE A 15 7.55 -12.81 25.49
CA PHE A 15 8.04 -13.05 26.85
C PHE A 15 7.13 -12.38 27.86
N TYR A 16 6.72 -13.14 28.87
CA TYR A 16 5.86 -12.65 29.93
C TYR A 16 6.59 -12.72 31.27
N ASP A 17 6.64 -11.59 31.97
CA ASP A 17 7.22 -11.51 33.32
C ASP A 17 6.13 -11.76 34.37
N ALA A 18 6.48 -12.55 35.38
CA ALA A 18 5.59 -12.81 36.52
C ALA A 18 5.64 -11.67 37.52
N PHE A 19 4.48 -11.12 37.89
CA PHE A 19 4.36 -10.09 38.90
C PHE A 19 3.76 -10.66 40.20
N PRO A 20 4.47 -10.60 41.35
CA PRO A 20 3.97 -11.07 42.61
C PRO A 20 2.80 -10.18 43.11
N GLY A 21 1.67 -10.78 43.43
CA GLY A 21 0.60 -10.12 44.17
C GLY A 21 -0.58 -9.57 43.39
N MET A 22 -0.62 -9.67 42.07
CA MET A 22 -1.75 -9.21 41.27
C MET A 22 -2.74 -10.36 41.04
N ARG A 23 -4.01 -10.14 41.41
CA ARG A 23 -5.13 -11.05 41.07
C ARG A 23 -5.85 -10.50 39.84
N LEU A 24 -6.18 -11.34 38.88
CA LEU A 24 -7.08 -11.01 37.79
C LEU A 24 -8.43 -10.56 38.35
N ARG A 25 -8.81 -9.30 38.12
CA ARG A 25 -10.23 -8.91 38.20
C ARG A 25 -10.79 -9.10 36.80
N HIS A 26 -11.63 -10.13 36.62
CA HIS A 26 -12.49 -10.16 35.45
C HIS A 26 -13.39 -8.92 35.46
N PRO A 27 -13.63 -8.27 34.32
CA PRO A 27 -14.78 -7.39 34.21
C PRO A 27 -16.00 -8.25 34.52
N VAL A 28 -16.75 -7.84 35.50
CA VAL A 28 -18.02 -8.48 35.87
C VAL A 28 -18.97 -8.29 34.70
N THR A 29 -19.06 -9.28 33.83
CA THR A 29 -20.25 -9.46 33.01
C THR A 29 -21.30 -10.06 33.95
N ASP A 30 -22.40 -9.37 34.09
CA ASP A 30 -23.59 -9.79 34.88
C ASP A 30 -24.27 -10.98 34.17
N ASP A 31 -23.60 -12.13 34.16
CA ASP A 31 -24.26 -13.39 33.80
C ASP A 31 -23.96 -14.46 34.86
N THR A 32 -24.96 -14.67 35.70
CA THR A 32 -24.93 -15.47 36.91
C THR A 32 -25.10 -16.96 36.64
N SER A 33 -24.30 -17.58 35.79
CA SER A 33 -24.47 -19.02 35.55
C SER A 33 -23.23 -19.84 35.20
N ASP A 34 -22.03 -19.51 35.68
CA ASP A 34 -20.97 -20.52 35.69
C ASP A 34 -19.96 -20.35 36.84
N ASP A 35 -20.34 -20.88 37.99
CA ASP A 35 -19.54 -20.92 39.22
C ASP A 35 -18.40 -21.98 39.16
N ARG A 36 -17.91 -22.35 37.98
CA ARG A 36 -16.92 -23.44 37.78
C ARG A 36 -15.49 -23.02 37.48
N LEU A 37 -15.23 -21.73 37.44
CA LEU A 37 -13.83 -21.24 37.38
C LEU A 37 -13.43 -20.68 38.76
N ALA A 38 -13.47 -21.52 39.81
CA ALA A 38 -12.77 -21.23 41.05
C ALA A 38 -11.27 -21.20 40.77
N HIS A 39 -10.71 -19.99 40.74
CA HIS A 39 -9.25 -19.81 40.59
C HIS A 39 -8.54 -20.50 41.74
N SER A 40 -7.60 -21.39 41.39
CA SER A 40 -6.71 -22.03 42.36
C SER A 40 -5.90 -20.97 43.13
N PRO A 41 -5.67 -21.14 44.44
CA PRO A 41 -4.83 -20.25 45.22
C PRO A 41 -3.39 -20.36 44.69
N GLY A 42 -2.97 -19.38 43.85
CA GLY A 42 -1.64 -19.37 43.24
C GLY A 42 -1.60 -18.87 41.81
N ASP A 43 -2.75 -18.52 41.20
CA ASP A 43 -2.78 -17.95 39.86
C ASP A 43 -1.97 -16.63 39.80
N ARG A 44 -0.91 -16.62 39.02
CA ARG A 44 -0.05 -15.45 38.79
C ARG A 44 -0.50 -14.77 37.51
N MET A 45 -0.67 -13.46 37.56
CA MET A 45 -0.81 -12.67 36.35
C MET A 45 0.58 -12.44 35.76
N TYR A 46 0.68 -12.67 34.46
CA TYR A 46 1.89 -12.40 33.68
C TYR A 46 1.65 -11.22 32.77
N MET A 47 2.61 -10.31 32.71
CA MET A 47 2.57 -9.15 31.80
C MET A 47 3.59 -9.36 30.70
N LEU A 48 3.26 -8.95 29.47
CA LEU A 48 4.19 -9.02 28.36
C LEU A 48 5.44 -8.19 28.67
N GLY A 49 6.57 -8.84 28.85
CA GLY A 49 7.88 -8.21 29.14
C GLY A 49 8.71 -7.94 27.89
N GLY A 50 8.43 -8.64 26.80
CA GLY A 50 9.16 -8.45 25.55
C GLY A 50 8.68 -9.35 24.44
N MET A 51 9.16 -9.07 23.25
CA MET A 51 8.92 -9.82 22.00
C MET A 51 10.27 -10.05 21.32
N SER A 52 10.47 -11.17 20.66
CA SER A 52 11.62 -11.37 19.79
C SER A 52 11.22 -12.10 18.50
N ASP A 53 11.92 -11.82 17.41
CA ASP A 53 11.82 -12.57 16.17
C ASP A 53 12.78 -13.79 16.14
N THR A 54 12.78 -14.51 15.04
CA THR A 54 13.65 -15.67 14.81
C THR A 54 15.12 -15.30 14.60
N ALA A 55 15.43 -14.05 14.30
CA ALA A 55 16.78 -13.50 14.18
C ALA A 55 17.32 -12.96 15.52
N SER A 56 16.57 -13.15 16.62
CA SER A 56 16.89 -12.68 17.97
C SER A 56 16.85 -11.15 18.14
N ASN A 57 16.23 -10.41 17.21
CA ASN A 57 15.87 -9.02 17.46
C ASN A 57 14.82 -9.00 18.57
N ARG A 58 14.97 -8.09 19.52
CA ARG A 58 14.13 -8.07 20.71
C ARG A 58 13.63 -6.68 21.05
N ILE A 59 12.33 -6.59 21.32
CA ILE A 59 11.69 -5.47 21.99
C ILE A 59 11.51 -5.84 23.47
N THR A 60 11.89 -4.93 24.37
CA THR A 60 11.71 -5.10 25.82
C THR A 60 10.87 -3.96 26.38
N PHE A 61 9.95 -4.26 27.30
CA PHE A 61 9.06 -3.30 27.93
C PHE A 61 9.48 -3.06 29.39
N GLU A 62 9.70 -1.80 29.73
CA GLU A 62 9.89 -1.36 31.12
C GLU A 62 8.54 -0.87 31.66
N ARG A 63 8.27 -1.11 32.95
CA ARG A 63 7.01 -0.75 33.59
C ARG A 63 7.21 -0.06 34.93
N ASP A 64 6.27 0.78 35.30
CA ASP A 64 6.21 1.36 36.65
C ASP A 64 5.50 0.43 37.66
N SER A 65 5.38 0.90 38.89
CA SER A 65 4.69 0.18 39.98
C SER A 65 3.18 0.01 39.75
N GLN A 66 2.60 0.70 38.77
CA GLN A 66 1.20 0.57 38.34
C GLN A 66 1.07 -0.29 37.08
N TYR A 67 2.16 -0.98 36.68
CA TYR A 67 2.26 -1.84 35.51
C TYR A 67 2.12 -1.14 34.14
N ARG A 68 2.16 0.19 34.09
CA ARG A 68 2.12 0.95 32.84
C ARG A 68 3.48 0.88 32.16
N ILE A 69 3.50 0.78 30.85
CA ILE A 69 4.75 0.78 30.06
C ILE A 69 5.37 2.17 30.13
N THR A 70 6.54 2.31 30.72
CA THR A 70 7.31 3.56 30.84
C THR A 70 8.48 3.63 29.88
N GLY A 71 8.95 2.49 29.39
CA GLY A 71 10.03 2.40 28.44
C GLY A 71 9.84 1.25 27.47
N VAL A 72 10.32 1.44 26.25
CA VAL A 72 10.43 0.42 25.20
C VAL A 72 11.83 0.52 24.62
N SER A 73 12.53 -0.60 24.55
CA SER A 73 13.86 -0.66 23.94
C SER A 73 13.91 -1.76 22.89
N HIS A 74 14.62 -1.52 21.80
CA HIS A 74 14.89 -2.48 20.74
C HIS A 74 16.39 -2.81 20.67
N THR A 75 16.74 -4.00 20.21
CA THR A 75 18.13 -4.47 20.10
C THR A 75 18.99 -3.69 19.11
N ASP A 76 18.41 -2.92 18.20
CA ASP A 76 19.10 -1.97 17.31
C ASP A 76 19.49 -0.66 17.98
N GLY A 77 19.16 -0.48 19.27
CA GLY A 77 19.51 0.67 20.07
C GLY A 77 18.41 1.71 20.23
N ILE A 78 17.29 1.62 19.51
CA ILE A 78 16.14 2.53 19.66
C ILE A 78 15.57 2.41 21.07
N ARG A 79 15.29 3.56 21.70
CA ARG A 79 14.68 3.65 23.03
C ARG A 79 13.54 4.67 23.03
N LEU A 80 12.39 4.24 23.54
CA LEU A 80 11.24 5.09 23.75
C LEU A 80 10.97 5.25 25.25
N LYS A 81 10.56 6.44 25.66
CA LYS A 81 10.06 6.75 26.99
C LYS A 81 8.61 7.21 26.88
N LEU A 82 7.74 6.60 27.67
CA LEU A 82 6.35 6.96 27.78
C LEU A 82 6.12 7.72 29.07
N THR A 83 5.39 8.84 28.99
CA THR A 83 5.00 9.66 30.12
C THR A 83 3.50 9.70 30.28
N TYR A 84 3.02 9.91 31.50
CA TYR A 84 1.60 9.83 31.85
C TYR A 84 1.12 11.10 32.56
N HIS A 85 -0.15 11.46 32.35
CA HIS A 85 -0.84 12.43 33.16
C HIS A 85 -1.01 11.94 34.60
N ALA A 86 -1.31 12.85 35.53
CA ALA A 86 -1.62 12.50 36.92
C ALA A 86 -2.85 11.57 37.02
N SER A 87 -3.76 11.64 36.07
CA SER A 87 -4.91 10.74 35.87
C SER A 87 -4.55 9.31 35.52
N GLY A 88 -3.28 9.06 35.10
CA GLY A 88 -2.82 7.73 34.68
C GLY A 88 -2.91 7.46 33.18
N TYR A 89 -3.46 8.37 32.39
CA TYR A 89 -3.54 8.22 30.93
C TYR A 89 -2.23 8.63 30.24
N LEU A 90 -1.95 8.05 29.07
CA LEU A 90 -0.75 8.35 28.29
C LEU A 90 -0.73 9.82 27.89
N LYS A 91 0.39 10.52 28.21
CA LYS A 91 0.59 11.92 27.90
C LYS A 91 1.48 12.12 26.67
N ALA A 92 2.61 11.40 26.61
CA ALA A 92 3.55 11.57 25.51
C ALA A 92 4.44 10.35 25.33
N ILE A 93 4.92 10.19 24.09
CA ILE A 93 5.95 9.23 23.69
C ILE A 93 7.17 10.03 23.23
N HIS A 94 8.33 9.71 23.79
CA HIS A 94 9.60 10.33 23.46
C HIS A 94 10.60 9.27 22.98
N ARG A 95 11.35 9.57 21.94
CA ARG A 95 12.55 8.83 21.59
C ARG A 95 13.72 9.37 22.41
N THR A 96 14.58 8.49 22.97
CA THR A 96 15.61 8.89 23.93
C THR A 96 17.00 8.34 23.67
N ASP A 97 17.21 7.52 22.65
CA ASP A 97 18.48 6.91 22.27
C ASP A 97 19.53 7.94 21.80
N ASN A 98 19.09 9.07 21.25
CA ASN A 98 19.97 10.14 20.78
C ASN A 98 19.42 11.53 21.13
N GLY A 99 19.39 11.84 22.42
CA GLY A 99 18.70 13.02 22.95
C GLY A 99 17.20 12.74 23.17
N ILE A 100 16.45 13.77 23.54
CA ILE A 100 15.00 13.65 23.76
C ILE A 100 14.28 14.26 22.57
N GLN A 101 13.54 13.41 21.84
CA GLN A 101 12.65 13.82 20.76
C GLN A 101 11.23 13.38 21.09
N THR A 102 10.30 14.31 21.22
CA THR A 102 8.87 13.99 21.36
C THR A 102 8.34 13.49 20.02
N LEU A 103 7.75 12.29 20.02
CA LEU A 103 7.16 11.67 18.83
C LEU A 103 5.65 11.92 18.76
N ALA A 104 4.98 11.92 19.90
CA ALA A 104 3.55 12.16 19.99
C ALA A 104 3.16 12.68 21.37
N THR A 105 2.09 13.47 21.43
CA THR A 105 1.41 13.88 22.67
C THR A 105 -0.09 13.60 22.60
N TYR A 106 -0.72 13.40 23.76
CA TYR A 106 -2.10 13.01 23.88
C TYR A 106 -2.76 13.75 25.04
N GLU A 107 -3.97 14.28 24.81
CA GLU A 107 -4.83 14.83 25.86
C GLU A 107 -6.13 14.02 25.96
N GLN A 108 -6.61 13.84 27.17
CA GLN A 108 -7.84 13.11 27.46
C GLN A 108 -8.76 13.95 28.36
N ASP A 109 -10.05 13.72 28.22
CA ASP A 109 -11.03 14.32 29.11
C ASP A 109 -11.08 13.62 30.48
N ALA A 110 -11.96 14.10 31.36
CA ALA A 110 -12.14 13.56 32.71
C ALA A 110 -12.62 12.10 32.73
N ARG A 111 -13.18 11.59 31.63
CA ARG A 111 -13.60 10.18 31.44
C ARG A 111 -12.52 9.31 30.83
N GLY A 112 -11.38 9.90 30.45
CA GLY A 112 -10.27 9.20 29.82
C GLY A 112 -10.38 9.02 28.31
N ARG A 113 -11.33 9.70 27.66
CA ARG A 113 -11.49 9.66 26.20
C ARG A 113 -10.47 10.59 25.55
N LEU A 114 -9.84 10.14 24.48
CA LEU A 114 -8.85 10.92 23.73
C LEU A 114 -9.53 12.15 23.11
N THR A 115 -9.13 13.35 23.52
CA THR A 115 -9.67 14.61 22.97
C THR A 115 -8.74 15.29 21.98
N GLU A 116 -7.43 15.02 22.11
CA GLU A 116 -6.42 15.56 21.22
C GLU A 116 -5.27 14.57 21.08
N ALA A 117 -4.77 14.42 19.86
CA ALA A 117 -3.54 13.71 19.54
C ALA A 117 -2.68 14.57 18.62
N ASP A 118 -1.41 14.78 18.98
CA ASP A 118 -0.39 15.38 18.14
C ASP A 118 0.70 14.34 17.88
N ALA A 119 0.75 13.82 16.68
CA ALA A 119 1.74 12.83 16.27
C ALA A 119 2.95 13.44 15.54
N ARG A 120 2.98 14.76 15.30
CA ARG A 120 4.01 15.41 14.46
C ARG A 120 4.38 16.82 14.91
N LEU A 121 4.11 17.16 16.16
CA LEU A 121 4.41 18.44 16.84
C LEU A 121 3.68 19.69 16.30
N ASP A 122 2.83 19.57 15.28
CA ASP A 122 1.96 20.64 14.77
C ASP A 122 0.72 20.10 14.04
N TYR A 123 0.61 18.78 13.90
CA TYR A 123 -0.56 18.12 13.31
C TYR A 123 -1.44 17.56 14.40
N HIS A 124 -2.39 18.37 14.86
CA HIS A 124 -3.32 18.02 15.91
C HIS A 124 -4.59 17.42 15.35
N LEU A 125 -5.00 16.29 15.90
CA LEU A 125 -6.31 15.67 15.68
C LEU A 125 -7.17 15.84 16.92
N PHE A 126 -8.36 16.39 16.75
CA PHE A 126 -9.32 16.63 17.82
C PHE A 126 -10.50 15.68 17.70
N TYR A 127 -11.01 15.22 18.83
CA TYR A 127 -12.12 14.28 18.90
C TYR A 127 -13.19 14.77 19.88
N GLU A 128 -14.44 14.72 19.45
CA GLU A 128 -15.62 15.02 20.26
C GLU A 128 -16.48 13.76 20.39
N TYR A 129 -17.12 13.60 21.55
CA TYR A 129 -17.87 12.40 21.89
C TYR A 129 -19.26 12.72 22.37
N ASP A 130 -20.21 11.83 22.14
CA ASP A 130 -21.52 11.86 22.76
C ASP A 130 -21.49 11.26 24.18
N ALA A 131 -22.69 11.21 24.80
CA ALA A 131 -22.84 10.67 26.16
C ALA A 131 -22.57 9.14 26.26
N ALA A 132 -22.65 8.42 25.13
CA ALA A 132 -22.39 6.99 25.03
C ALA A 132 -20.94 6.66 24.61
N ASP A 133 -20.02 7.65 24.68
CA ASP A 133 -18.60 7.54 24.34
C ASP A 133 -18.30 7.25 22.86
N ARG A 134 -19.25 7.56 21.95
CA ARG A 134 -19.05 7.43 20.51
C ARG A 134 -18.52 8.74 19.94
N ILE A 135 -17.58 8.66 18.98
CA ILE A 135 -17.03 9.84 18.30
C ILE A 135 -18.12 10.48 17.44
N ILE A 136 -18.50 11.73 17.76
CA ILE A 136 -19.45 12.51 16.95
C ILE A 136 -18.77 13.50 16.01
N ARG A 137 -17.50 13.79 16.24
CA ARG A 137 -16.68 14.62 15.36
C ARG A 137 -15.22 14.30 15.53
N TRP A 138 -14.49 14.26 14.44
CA TRP A 138 -13.06 14.47 14.43
C TRP A 138 -12.70 15.66 13.53
N SER A 139 -11.61 16.33 13.81
CA SER A 139 -11.09 17.42 12.98
C SER A 139 -9.58 17.50 13.13
N ASP A 140 -8.90 17.97 12.09
CA ASP A 140 -7.54 18.48 12.24
C ASP A 140 -7.56 19.92 12.77
N ASN A 141 -6.39 20.52 12.87
CA ASN A 141 -6.22 21.91 13.28
C ASN A 141 -6.21 22.90 12.09
N ASP A 142 -6.77 22.50 10.94
CA ASP A 142 -6.92 23.33 9.76
C ASP A 142 -8.36 23.26 9.20
N GLN A 143 -8.58 22.64 8.05
CA GLN A 143 -9.85 22.73 7.32
C GLN A 143 -10.63 21.40 7.30
N THR A 144 -9.99 20.28 7.66
CA THR A 144 -10.58 18.96 7.56
C THR A 144 -11.35 18.58 8.82
N TRP A 145 -12.57 18.15 8.66
CA TRP A 145 -13.39 17.59 9.74
C TRP A 145 -14.44 16.64 9.18
N SER A 146 -14.87 15.70 10.02
CA SER A 146 -16.06 14.86 9.77
C SER A 146 -16.92 14.77 11.03
N ARG A 147 -18.25 14.71 10.84
CA ARG A 147 -19.25 14.52 11.90
C ARG A 147 -20.04 13.26 11.64
N PHE A 148 -20.41 12.62 12.74
CA PHE A 148 -21.12 11.33 12.74
C PHE A 148 -22.37 11.40 13.60
N THR A 149 -23.44 10.76 13.15
CA THR A 149 -24.63 10.51 13.97
C THR A 149 -24.93 9.03 14.00
N TYR A 150 -25.57 8.59 15.08
CA TYR A 150 -25.75 7.16 15.38
C TYR A 150 -27.22 6.84 15.67
N ASP A 151 -27.61 5.61 15.34
CA ASP A 151 -28.89 5.05 15.73
C ASP A 151 -28.90 4.58 17.21
N ALA A 152 -30.04 4.05 17.63
CA ALA A 152 -30.23 3.53 19.00
C ALA A 152 -29.36 2.29 19.30
N GLN A 153 -28.90 1.58 18.28
CA GLN A 153 -28.01 0.43 18.37
C GLN A 153 -26.52 0.83 18.37
N GLY A 154 -26.21 2.12 18.20
CA GLY A 154 -24.85 2.63 18.19
C GLY A 154 -24.15 2.55 16.84
N ARG A 155 -24.87 2.25 15.75
CA ARG A 155 -24.35 2.20 14.39
C ARG A 155 -24.36 3.60 13.76
N CYS A 156 -23.32 3.98 13.03
CA CYS A 156 -23.26 5.27 12.33
C CYS A 156 -24.30 5.31 11.19
N VAL A 157 -25.21 6.28 11.22
CA VAL A 157 -26.27 6.43 10.20
C VAL A 157 -26.10 7.64 9.31
N ASN A 158 -25.22 8.58 9.67
CA ASN A 158 -24.94 9.73 8.82
C ASN A 158 -23.51 10.23 9.06
N VAL A 159 -22.86 10.58 7.97
CA VAL A 159 -21.53 11.19 7.92
C VAL A 159 -21.64 12.50 7.17
N THR A 160 -21.03 13.58 7.69
CA THR A 160 -20.87 14.84 6.98
C THR A 160 -19.44 15.32 7.11
N GLY A 161 -18.83 15.74 6.03
CA GLY A 161 -17.46 16.24 5.98
C GLY A 161 -17.36 17.73 5.68
N ALA A 162 -16.18 18.27 5.85
CA ALA A 162 -15.85 19.65 5.55
C ALA A 162 -16.24 19.98 4.10
N GLU A 163 -16.87 21.14 3.88
CA GLU A 163 -17.36 21.60 2.57
C GLU A 163 -18.28 20.61 1.83
N GLY A 164 -18.81 19.60 2.51
CA GLY A 164 -19.66 18.56 1.95
C GLY A 164 -18.93 17.36 1.35
N TYR A 165 -17.63 17.23 1.57
CA TYR A 165 -16.87 16.04 1.17
C TYR A 165 -17.28 14.82 1.99
N TYR A 166 -17.38 13.66 1.34
CA TYR A 166 -17.75 12.38 1.97
C TYR A 166 -19.08 12.39 2.75
N ASN A 167 -20.05 13.17 2.30
CA ASN A 167 -21.37 13.11 2.91
C ASN A 167 -22.06 11.80 2.52
N ALA A 168 -22.53 11.05 3.53
CA ALA A 168 -23.23 9.79 3.29
C ALA A 168 -24.25 9.52 4.37
N THR A 169 -25.30 8.81 4.01
CA THR A 169 -26.25 8.18 4.94
C THR A 169 -26.14 6.65 4.85
N LEU A 170 -26.25 5.99 5.98
CA LEU A 170 -26.18 4.54 6.09
C LEU A 170 -27.50 4.01 6.67
N ASP A 171 -28.08 3.01 5.99
CA ASP A 171 -29.26 2.29 6.45
C ASP A 171 -28.95 0.81 6.59
N TYR A 172 -29.29 0.23 7.75
CA TYR A 172 -28.94 -1.12 8.13
C TYR A 172 -30.17 -2.01 8.14
N GLY A 173 -30.33 -2.82 7.11
CA GLY A 173 -31.32 -3.88 7.01
C GLY A 173 -30.81 -5.20 7.59
N ASP A 174 -31.62 -6.24 7.46
CA ASP A 174 -31.24 -7.62 7.81
C ASP A 174 -30.31 -8.19 6.71
N GLY A 175 -29.06 -8.42 7.08
CA GLY A 175 -28.01 -8.90 6.16
C GLY A 175 -27.66 -7.94 5.02
N CYS A 176 -28.02 -6.64 5.15
CA CYS A 176 -27.72 -5.64 4.12
C CYS A 176 -27.47 -4.27 4.73
N THR A 177 -26.40 -3.60 4.31
CA THR A 177 -26.16 -2.18 4.57
C THR A 177 -26.28 -1.39 3.25
N THR A 178 -27.10 -0.35 3.28
CA THR A 178 -27.25 0.61 2.18
C THR A 178 -26.50 1.88 2.53
N VAL A 179 -25.60 2.34 1.65
CA VAL A 179 -24.90 3.62 1.76
C VAL A 179 -25.39 4.50 0.63
N THR A 180 -25.87 5.70 0.97
CA THR A 180 -26.32 6.70 -0.01
C THR A 180 -25.43 7.92 0.12
N ASP A 181 -24.78 8.32 -0.97
CA ASP A 181 -23.95 9.51 -1.13
C ASP A 181 -24.42 10.35 -2.33
N GLY A 182 -23.63 11.32 -2.76
CA GLY A 182 -23.95 12.17 -3.94
C GLY A 182 -23.86 11.43 -5.26
N LYS A 183 -23.25 10.26 -5.33
CA LYS A 183 -23.17 9.39 -6.53
C LYS A 183 -24.37 8.44 -6.63
N GLY A 184 -25.01 8.12 -5.54
CA GLY A 184 -26.19 7.25 -5.54
C GLY A 184 -26.20 6.25 -4.40
N ILE A 185 -26.64 5.05 -4.68
CA ILE A 185 -26.89 4.01 -3.68
C ILE A 185 -25.95 2.85 -3.90
N HIS A 186 -25.16 2.54 -2.88
CA HIS A 186 -24.36 1.32 -2.76
C HIS A 186 -25.04 0.36 -1.80
N ARG A 187 -25.08 -0.94 -2.10
CA ARG A 187 -25.60 -1.96 -1.19
C ARG A 187 -24.58 -3.07 -0.98
N TYR A 188 -24.41 -3.43 0.29
CA TYR A 188 -23.51 -4.48 0.75
C TYR A 188 -24.33 -5.55 1.44
N TYR A 189 -24.41 -6.73 0.85
CA TYR A 189 -25.10 -7.89 1.42
C TYR A 189 -24.07 -8.81 2.05
N TYR A 190 -24.33 -9.26 3.26
CA TYR A 190 -23.39 -10.08 4.02
C TYR A 190 -24.12 -11.21 4.75
N ASP A 191 -23.36 -12.26 5.07
CA ASP A 191 -23.83 -13.37 5.88
C ASP A 191 -23.84 -12.99 7.39
N PRO A 192 -24.33 -13.90 8.28
CA PRO A 192 -24.30 -13.65 9.72
C PRO A 192 -22.92 -13.44 10.32
N ASP A 193 -21.88 -13.97 9.68
CA ASP A 193 -20.48 -13.87 10.12
C ASP A 193 -19.80 -12.59 9.62
N GLY A 194 -20.50 -11.80 8.77
CA GLY A 194 -20.03 -10.52 8.24
C GLY A 194 -19.26 -10.60 6.93
N ASN A 195 -19.18 -11.77 6.29
CA ASN A 195 -18.58 -11.87 4.96
C ASN A 195 -19.49 -11.24 3.92
N ILE A 196 -18.94 -10.39 3.06
CA ILE A 196 -19.70 -9.78 1.96
C ILE A 196 -20.01 -10.83 0.92
N LEU A 197 -21.31 -11.08 0.66
CA LEU A 197 -21.79 -12.01 -0.36
C LEU A 197 -22.02 -11.32 -1.69
N ARG A 198 -22.44 -10.04 -1.65
CA ARG A 198 -22.75 -9.25 -2.84
C ARG A 198 -22.58 -7.76 -2.58
N GLU A 199 -21.96 -7.07 -3.52
CA GLU A 199 -21.92 -5.62 -3.60
C GLU A 199 -22.71 -5.16 -4.83
N GLU A 200 -23.49 -4.10 -4.67
CA GLU A 200 -24.25 -3.45 -5.74
C GLU A 200 -23.83 -1.99 -5.80
N ALA A 201 -23.27 -1.56 -6.93
CA ALA A 201 -22.81 -0.19 -7.18
C ALA A 201 -23.99 0.72 -7.64
N PRO A 202 -23.81 2.07 -7.66
CA PRO A 202 -24.86 3.00 -8.04
C PRO A 202 -25.38 2.85 -9.48
N ASP A 203 -24.59 2.28 -10.39
CA ASP A 203 -25.01 1.96 -11.75
C ASP A 203 -25.76 0.62 -11.87
N GLY A 204 -25.98 -0.08 -10.74
CA GLY A 204 -26.61 -1.40 -10.67
C GLY A 204 -25.67 -2.57 -10.99
N SER A 205 -24.41 -2.31 -11.27
CA SER A 205 -23.41 -3.38 -11.44
C SER A 205 -23.21 -4.15 -10.13
N THR A 206 -23.06 -5.47 -10.25
CA THR A 206 -23.06 -6.36 -9.07
C THR A 206 -21.85 -7.28 -9.07
N THR A 207 -21.10 -7.27 -7.97
CA THR A 207 -20.04 -8.25 -7.68
C THR A 207 -20.54 -9.24 -6.62
N THR A 208 -20.29 -10.54 -6.80
CA THR A 208 -20.63 -11.55 -5.79
C THR A 208 -19.42 -12.35 -5.36
N TYR A 209 -19.49 -12.89 -4.14
CA TYR A 209 -18.39 -13.57 -3.46
C TYR A 209 -18.88 -14.87 -2.85
N GLU A 210 -18.06 -15.90 -2.89
CA GLU A 210 -18.28 -17.19 -2.23
C GLU A 210 -17.19 -17.41 -1.19
N TRP A 211 -17.57 -17.87 0.02
CA TRP A 211 -16.67 -18.06 1.16
C TRP A 211 -16.79 -19.46 1.73
N ASP A 212 -15.73 -19.95 2.36
CA ASP A 212 -15.80 -21.17 3.16
C ASP A 212 -16.10 -20.87 4.64
N GLU A 213 -16.21 -21.92 5.45
CA GLU A 213 -16.46 -21.84 6.89
C GLU A 213 -15.30 -21.19 7.69
N PHE A 214 -14.13 -20.96 7.08
CA PHE A 214 -12.96 -20.33 7.67
C PHE A 214 -12.79 -18.88 7.20
N HIS A 215 -13.77 -18.30 6.50
CA HIS A 215 -13.75 -16.98 5.88
C HIS A 215 -12.69 -16.81 4.77
N HIS A 216 -12.30 -17.90 4.11
CA HIS A 216 -11.49 -17.80 2.92
C HIS A 216 -12.37 -17.55 1.69
N LEU A 217 -11.97 -16.62 0.81
CA LEU A 217 -12.65 -16.34 -0.44
C LEU A 217 -12.47 -17.51 -1.43
N LEU A 218 -13.55 -18.18 -1.81
CA LEU A 218 -13.54 -19.30 -2.78
C LEU A 218 -13.72 -18.85 -4.22
N ALA A 219 -14.60 -17.86 -4.44
CA ALA A 219 -14.84 -17.31 -5.77
C ALA A 219 -15.25 -15.84 -5.70
N ARG A 220 -14.88 -15.10 -6.75
CA ARG A 220 -15.35 -13.74 -7.03
C ARG A 220 -15.94 -13.71 -8.43
N HIS A 221 -17.17 -13.23 -8.55
CA HIS A 221 -17.87 -13.03 -9.81
C HIS A 221 -18.00 -11.54 -10.08
N SER A 222 -17.40 -11.07 -11.16
CA SER A 222 -17.49 -9.67 -11.54
C SER A 222 -18.82 -9.34 -12.24
N PRO A 223 -19.22 -8.07 -12.33
CA PRO A 223 -20.45 -7.66 -13.02
C PRO A 223 -20.52 -8.05 -14.50
N ALA A 224 -19.38 -8.12 -15.19
CA ALA A 224 -19.29 -8.60 -16.58
C ALA A 224 -19.23 -10.13 -16.72
N GLY A 225 -19.37 -10.88 -15.61
CA GLY A 225 -19.41 -12.35 -15.61
C GLY A 225 -18.02 -13.02 -15.59
N ARG A 226 -16.96 -12.29 -15.29
CA ARG A 226 -15.64 -12.90 -15.05
C ARG A 226 -15.65 -13.61 -13.71
N VAL A 227 -15.08 -14.81 -13.66
CA VAL A 227 -15.03 -15.63 -12.44
C VAL A 227 -13.58 -15.96 -12.09
N GLU A 228 -13.16 -15.55 -10.91
CA GLU A 228 -11.89 -15.93 -10.30
C GLU A 228 -12.16 -16.95 -9.19
N LYS A 229 -11.29 -17.96 -9.04
CA LYS A 229 -11.43 -19.01 -8.03
C LYS A 229 -10.16 -19.19 -7.22
N PHE A 230 -10.35 -19.48 -5.94
CA PHE A 230 -9.29 -19.62 -4.96
C PHE A 230 -9.47 -20.95 -4.21
N GLU A 231 -8.40 -21.71 -4.08
CA GLU A 231 -8.39 -22.97 -3.33
C GLU A 231 -7.28 -22.87 -2.26
N TYR A 232 -7.56 -23.40 -1.08
CA TYR A 232 -6.65 -23.30 0.07
C TYR A 232 -6.20 -24.68 0.52
N ASN A 233 -5.00 -24.78 1.09
CA ASN A 233 -4.55 -26.04 1.66
C ASN A 233 -5.20 -26.25 3.05
N ALA A 234 -5.59 -27.48 3.35
CA ALA A 234 -6.25 -27.82 4.60
C ALA A 234 -5.33 -27.77 5.83
N ALA A 235 -4.01 -27.76 5.64
CA ALA A 235 -3.06 -27.81 6.75
C ALA A 235 -2.85 -26.44 7.42
N HIS A 236 -2.82 -25.38 6.62
CA HIS A 236 -2.45 -24.04 7.08
C HIS A 236 -3.41 -22.93 6.61
N GLY A 237 -4.47 -23.25 5.86
CA GLY A 237 -5.38 -22.24 5.30
C GLY A 237 -4.74 -21.32 4.26
N GLN A 238 -3.63 -21.70 3.67
CA GLN A 238 -2.90 -20.87 2.71
C GLN A 238 -3.37 -21.14 1.29
N LEU A 239 -3.35 -20.10 0.43
CA LEU A 239 -3.74 -20.20 -0.97
C LEU A 239 -2.89 -21.26 -1.70
N SER A 240 -3.51 -22.35 -2.16
CA SER A 240 -2.83 -23.42 -2.92
C SER A 240 -3.01 -23.31 -4.42
N ARG A 241 -4.12 -22.66 -4.86
CA ARG A 241 -4.44 -22.50 -6.27
C ARG A 241 -5.26 -21.24 -6.50
N TYR A 242 -4.89 -20.49 -7.52
CA TYR A 242 -5.68 -19.38 -8.06
C TYR A 242 -6.00 -19.68 -9.52
N THR A 243 -7.27 -19.56 -9.89
CA THR A 243 -7.75 -19.71 -11.27
C THR A 243 -8.31 -18.38 -11.72
N ALA A 244 -7.68 -17.74 -12.70
CA ALA A 244 -8.13 -16.49 -13.30
C ALA A 244 -9.34 -16.69 -14.21
N ALA A 245 -10.00 -15.62 -14.61
CA ALA A 245 -11.22 -15.66 -15.43
C ALA A 245 -11.02 -16.25 -16.83
N ASP A 246 -9.81 -16.25 -17.38
CA ASP A 246 -9.45 -16.94 -18.63
C ASP A 246 -9.04 -18.40 -18.43
N SER A 247 -9.28 -18.95 -17.24
CA SER A 247 -8.88 -20.28 -16.80
C SER A 247 -7.36 -20.50 -16.68
N ALA A 248 -6.57 -19.42 -16.65
CA ALA A 248 -5.16 -19.50 -16.31
C ALA A 248 -5.00 -19.90 -14.83
N VAL A 249 -4.13 -20.87 -14.55
CA VAL A 249 -4.00 -21.46 -13.22
C VAL A 249 -2.62 -21.20 -12.65
N TRP A 250 -2.58 -20.61 -11.46
CA TRP A 250 -1.40 -20.49 -10.63
C TRP A 250 -1.48 -21.50 -9.49
N GLN A 251 -0.37 -22.16 -9.15
CA GLN A 251 -0.29 -23.11 -8.04
C GLN A 251 0.80 -22.70 -7.07
N TYR A 252 0.51 -22.84 -5.78
CA TYR A 252 1.39 -22.48 -4.68
C TYR A 252 1.61 -23.72 -3.79
N ARG A 253 2.85 -23.98 -3.43
CA ARG A 253 3.21 -25.05 -2.50
C ARG A 253 4.02 -24.47 -1.35
N TYR A 254 3.86 -25.10 -0.21
CA TYR A 254 4.49 -24.66 1.05
C TYR A 254 5.28 -25.81 1.64
N ASP A 255 6.32 -25.50 2.42
CA ASP A 255 7.08 -26.47 3.18
C ASP A 255 6.30 -26.92 4.44
N GLU A 256 6.87 -27.83 5.23
CA GLU A 256 6.28 -28.34 6.47
C GLU A 256 6.06 -27.25 7.55
N ARG A 257 6.75 -26.12 7.44
CA ARG A 257 6.62 -24.95 8.32
C ARG A 257 5.57 -23.97 7.82
N GLY A 258 4.95 -24.22 6.67
CA GLY A 258 4.01 -23.30 6.03
C GLY A 258 4.68 -22.16 5.24
N LEU A 259 5.98 -22.23 4.97
CA LEU A 259 6.67 -21.25 4.14
C LEU A 259 6.53 -21.60 2.66
N LEU A 260 6.28 -20.58 1.82
CA LEU A 260 6.15 -20.76 0.38
C LEU A 260 7.41 -21.41 -0.19
N SER A 261 7.26 -22.55 -0.86
CA SER A 261 8.37 -23.29 -1.47
C SER A 261 8.36 -23.28 -2.99
N ASN A 262 7.17 -23.26 -3.61
CA ASN A 262 7.06 -23.26 -5.07
C ASN A 262 5.89 -22.40 -5.54
N ILE A 263 6.10 -21.75 -6.70
CA ILE A 263 5.04 -21.10 -7.48
C ILE A 263 5.11 -21.69 -8.89
N THR A 264 3.98 -22.20 -9.39
CA THR A 264 3.86 -22.65 -10.79
C THR A 264 2.90 -21.72 -11.53
N ASP A 265 3.33 -21.16 -12.64
CA ASP A 265 2.54 -20.26 -13.48
C ASP A 265 1.59 -21.04 -14.44
N PRO A 266 0.69 -20.35 -15.17
CA PRO A 266 -0.21 -20.98 -16.13
C PRO A 266 0.47 -21.66 -17.33
N ALA A 267 1.73 -21.33 -17.62
CA ALA A 267 2.53 -22.01 -18.63
C ALA A 267 3.22 -23.27 -18.11
N GLY A 268 3.09 -23.56 -16.81
CA GLY A 268 3.73 -24.70 -16.15
C GLY A 268 5.17 -24.43 -15.70
N GLN A 269 5.61 -23.18 -15.76
CA GLN A 269 6.92 -22.77 -15.26
C GLN A 269 6.90 -22.71 -13.74
N THR A 270 7.91 -23.29 -13.08
CA THR A 270 7.96 -23.37 -11.62
C THR A 270 9.19 -22.67 -11.07
N TRP A 271 8.95 -21.74 -10.17
CA TRP A 271 9.96 -21.12 -9.31
C TRP A 271 9.99 -21.85 -7.97
N THR A 272 11.18 -22.09 -7.47
CA THR A 272 11.40 -22.75 -6.17
C THR A 272 12.11 -21.82 -5.21
N GLN A 273 11.68 -21.82 -3.96
CA GLN A 273 12.27 -21.07 -2.86
C GLN A 273 12.68 -22.01 -1.74
N GLN A 274 13.85 -21.75 -1.16
CA GLN A 274 14.30 -22.40 0.09
C GLN A 274 14.56 -21.34 1.14
N CYS A 275 14.12 -21.62 2.36
CA CYS A 275 14.33 -20.74 3.51
C CYS A 275 15.28 -21.38 4.52
N ASP A 276 16.03 -20.55 5.25
CA ASP A 276 16.86 -20.99 6.38
C ASP A 276 15.99 -21.36 7.61
N GLU A 277 16.63 -21.72 8.72
CA GLU A 277 15.94 -22.06 9.97
C GLU A 277 15.13 -20.89 10.55
N ARG A 278 15.48 -19.65 10.21
CA ARG A 278 14.79 -18.41 10.61
C ARG A 278 13.58 -18.11 9.74
N GLY A 279 13.37 -18.85 8.65
CA GLY A 279 12.31 -18.59 7.67
C GLY A 279 12.70 -17.57 6.59
N LEU A 280 13.95 -17.14 6.53
CA LEU A 280 14.44 -16.20 5.52
C LEU A 280 14.76 -16.94 4.22
N PRO A 281 14.31 -16.46 3.03
CA PRO A 281 14.62 -17.09 1.75
C PRO A 281 16.11 -16.99 1.44
N VAL A 282 16.80 -18.12 1.29
CA VAL A 282 18.25 -18.17 1.02
C VAL A 282 18.57 -18.61 -0.40
N SER A 283 17.65 -19.31 -1.06
CA SER A 283 17.81 -19.74 -2.46
C SER A 283 16.49 -19.57 -3.21
N LEU A 284 16.56 -18.91 -4.36
CA LEU A 284 15.49 -18.74 -5.30
C LEU A 284 15.93 -19.35 -6.64
N VAL A 285 15.23 -20.38 -7.12
CA VAL A 285 15.56 -21.06 -8.35
C VAL A 285 14.49 -20.76 -9.40
N SER A 286 14.93 -20.23 -10.55
CA SER A 286 14.05 -19.97 -11.69
C SER A 286 13.61 -21.28 -12.37
N PRO A 287 12.57 -21.27 -13.25
CA PRO A 287 12.18 -22.44 -14.04
C PRO A 287 13.30 -23.03 -14.90
N GLN A 288 14.30 -22.24 -15.25
CA GLN A 288 15.47 -22.64 -16.04
C GLN A 288 16.61 -23.22 -15.17
N GLY A 289 16.39 -23.31 -13.87
CA GLY A 289 17.39 -23.81 -12.92
C GLY A 289 18.43 -22.79 -12.49
N GLU A 290 18.20 -21.51 -12.78
CA GLU A 290 19.10 -20.45 -12.34
C GLU A 290 18.86 -20.12 -10.87
N GLU A 291 19.92 -20.26 -10.07
CA GLU A 291 19.85 -19.97 -8.65
C GLU A 291 20.29 -18.54 -8.36
N THR A 292 19.46 -17.83 -7.57
CA THR A 292 19.80 -16.61 -6.88
C THR A 292 19.92 -16.92 -5.39
N ARG A 293 21.11 -16.74 -4.81
CA ARG A 293 21.34 -16.92 -3.38
C ARG A 293 21.28 -15.58 -2.65
N LEU A 294 20.63 -15.59 -1.50
CA LEU A 294 20.47 -14.45 -0.62
C LEU A 294 21.25 -14.70 0.66
N ALA A 295 22.04 -13.72 1.08
CA ALA A 295 22.77 -13.76 2.34
C ALA A 295 22.21 -12.71 3.31
N TYR A 296 22.24 -13.03 4.59
CA TYR A 296 21.67 -12.16 5.63
C TYR A 296 22.66 -11.94 6.77
N THR A 297 22.53 -10.80 7.44
CA THR A 297 23.21 -10.55 8.70
C THR A 297 22.65 -11.48 9.80
N PRO A 298 23.32 -11.57 10.97
CA PRO A 298 22.76 -12.26 12.12
C PRO A 298 21.38 -11.73 12.53
N GLN A 299 21.12 -10.43 12.32
CA GLN A 299 19.85 -9.75 12.61
C GLN A 299 18.76 -10.00 11.55
N GLY A 300 19.04 -10.77 10.49
CA GLY A 300 18.09 -11.09 9.43
C GLY A 300 17.97 -10.04 8.32
N LEU A 301 18.88 -9.08 8.26
CA LEU A 301 18.92 -8.06 7.20
C LEU A 301 19.65 -8.60 5.97
N LEU A 302 19.14 -8.32 4.76
CA LEU A 302 19.78 -8.77 3.52
C LEU A 302 21.16 -8.14 3.37
N SER A 303 22.23 -8.96 3.36
CA SER A 303 23.61 -8.50 3.21
C SER A 303 24.20 -8.76 1.83
N GLY A 304 23.57 -9.61 1.01
CA GLY A 304 24.06 -9.85 -0.34
C GLY A 304 23.12 -10.67 -1.20
N ILE A 305 23.23 -10.43 -2.50
CA ILE A 305 22.57 -11.20 -3.56
C ILE A 305 23.67 -11.77 -4.47
N PHE A 306 23.60 -13.07 -4.78
CA PHE A 306 24.59 -13.77 -5.58
C PHE A 306 23.90 -14.56 -6.70
N ARG A 307 24.51 -14.56 -7.90
CA ARG A 307 24.15 -15.44 -9.01
C ARG A 307 25.41 -16.04 -9.61
N GLN A 308 25.43 -17.35 -9.85
CA GLN A 308 26.60 -18.06 -10.37
C GLN A 308 27.87 -17.75 -9.56
N ASP A 309 27.74 -17.66 -8.20
CA ASP A 309 28.78 -17.29 -7.24
C ASP A 309 29.32 -15.85 -7.36
N GLU A 310 28.83 -15.06 -8.30
CA GLU A 310 29.15 -13.63 -8.39
C GLU A 310 28.21 -12.78 -7.53
N ARG A 311 28.78 -11.83 -6.81
CA ARG A 311 28.01 -10.87 -6.04
C ARG A 311 27.31 -9.89 -6.97
N ARG A 312 25.98 -9.80 -6.91
CA ARG A 312 25.16 -8.84 -7.64
C ARG A 312 24.85 -7.60 -6.83
N LEU A 313 24.77 -7.77 -5.52
CA LEU A 313 24.53 -6.69 -4.56
C LEU A 313 25.21 -7.06 -3.25
N GLY A 314 25.90 -6.11 -2.63
CA GLY A 314 26.36 -6.18 -1.24
C GLY A 314 25.74 -5.05 -0.43
N ILE A 315 25.35 -5.31 0.82
CA ILE A 315 24.84 -4.30 1.74
C ILE A 315 25.56 -4.46 3.06
N GLU A 316 26.19 -3.38 3.51
CA GLU A 316 26.77 -3.28 4.83
C GLU A 316 25.94 -2.30 5.66
N TYR A 317 25.78 -2.61 6.93
CA TYR A 317 24.93 -1.86 7.85
C TYR A 317 25.78 -1.24 8.96
N ASP A 318 25.36 -0.07 9.41
CA ASP A 318 25.92 0.53 10.61
C ASP A 318 25.39 -0.17 11.89
N HIS A 319 25.84 0.31 13.05
CA HIS A 319 25.47 -0.24 14.36
C HIS A 319 23.98 -0.07 14.74
N HIS A 320 23.22 0.75 13.99
CA HIS A 320 21.76 0.90 14.10
C HIS A 320 21.00 0.11 13.05
N ASN A 321 21.66 -0.81 12.34
CA ASN A 321 21.06 -1.61 11.26
C ASN A 321 20.59 -0.78 10.06
N ARG A 322 21.19 0.40 9.80
CA ARG A 322 20.89 1.22 8.62
C ARG A 322 21.90 0.90 7.50
N PRO A 323 21.46 0.81 6.23
CA PRO A 323 22.37 0.54 5.11
C PRO A 323 23.41 1.65 4.95
N GLU A 324 24.67 1.39 5.31
CA GLU A 324 25.77 2.36 5.22
C GLU A 324 26.49 2.27 3.88
N THR A 325 26.75 1.05 3.41
CA THR A 325 27.44 0.81 2.13
C THR A 325 26.65 -0.13 1.26
N LEU A 326 26.42 0.28 0.00
CA LEU A 326 25.89 -0.56 -1.05
C LEU A 326 26.99 -0.82 -2.08
N THR A 327 27.27 -2.10 -2.37
CA THR A 327 28.21 -2.53 -3.42
C THR A 327 27.42 -3.08 -4.59
N ASP A 328 27.58 -2.49 -5.78
CA ASP A 328 26.90 -2.94 -6.99
C ASP A 328 27.63 -4.14 -7.66
N VAL A 329 27.06 -4.64 -8.77
CA VAL A 329 27.61 -5.75 -9.54
C VAL A 329 29.02 -5.49 -10.09
N MET A 330 29.41 -4.25 -10.27
CA MET A 330 30.75 -3.85 -10.73
C MET A 330 31.75 -3.67 -9.59
N GLY A 331 31.32 -3.96 -8.35
CA GLY A 331 32.13 -3.73 -7.15
C GLY A 331 32.23 -2.26 -6.75
N ARG A 332 31.37 -1.38 -7.29
CA ARG A 332 31.39 0.04 -6.97
C ARG A 332 30.55 0.30 -5.72
N GLU A 333 31.07 1.16 -4.85
CA GLU A 333 30.46 1.44 -3.55
C GLU A 333 29.70 2.76 -3.54
N HIS A 334 28.55 2.73 -2.89
CA HIS A 334 27.71 3.87 -2.56
C HIS A 334 27.63 3.96 -1.05
N HIS A 335 27.97 5.11 -0.48
CA HIS A 335 27.96 5.31 0.97
C HIS A 335 26.88 6.28 1.39
N THR A 336 26.21 6.00 2.51
CA THR A 336 25.19 6.84 3.11
C THR A 336 25.56 7.15 4.56
N GLU A 337 25.63 8.45 4.88
CA GLU A 337 25.83 8.95 6.25
C GLU A 337 24.45 9.37 6.82
N TYR A 338 24.20 9.04 8.09
CA TYR A 338 22.92 9.30 8.75
C TYR A 338 23.03 10.31 9.88
N SER A 339 21.94 11.05 10.13
CA SER A 339 21.77 11.84 11.33
C SER A 339 21.50 10.96 12.56
N GLY A 340 21.53 11.54 13.73
CA GLY A 340 21.11 10.87 14.96
C GLY A 340 19.62 10.50 15.01
N HIS A 341 18.81 10.93 14.05
CA HIS A 341 17.40 10.59 13.92
C HIS A 341 17.14 9.61 12.75
N ASP A 342 18.18 8.85 12.35
CA ASP A 342 18.15 7.84 11.29
C ASP A 342 17.82 8.37 9.88
N LEU A 343 17.98 9.67 9.66
CA LEU A 343 17.75 10.28 8.36
C LEU A 343 19.06 10.37 7.57
N PRO A 344 19.08 10.01 6.28
CA PRO A 344 20.26 10.15 5.45
C PRO A 344 20.61 11.64 5.28
N VAL A 345 21.84 12.03 5.62
CA VAL A 345 22.29 13.42 5.51
C VAL A 345 23.31 13.63 4.40
N LYS A 346 23.97 12.55 3.99
CA LYS A 346 24.90 12.61 2.86
C LYS A 346 24.98 11.26 2.18
N MET A 347 24.92 11.29 0.86
CA MET A 347 25.10 10.13 0.01
C MET A 347 26.28 10.38 -0.93
N ARG A 348 27.16 9.39 -1.09
CA ARG A 348 28.32 9.47 -1.98
C ARG A 348 28.29 8.31 -2.96
N GLY A 349 28.34 8.63 -4.25
CA GLY A 349 28.45 7.63 -5.32
C GLY A 349 29.90 7.24 -5.64
N PRO A 350 30.08 6.20 -6.46
CA PRO A 350 31.40 5.63 -6.79
C PRO A 350 32.34 6.58 -7.50
N GLY A 351 31.82 7.58 -8.21
CA GLY A 351 32.61 8.64 -8.87
C GLY A 351 33.01 9.79 -7.96
N GLY A 352 32.77 9.69 -6.64
CA GLY A 352 33.05 10.74 -5.68
C GLY A 352 32.01 11.87 -5.62
N GLN A 353 31.00 11.84 -6.52
CA GLN A 353 29.87 12.79 -6.45
C GLN A 353 29.11 12.58 -5.15
N SER A 354 28.70 13.67 -4.52
CA SER A 354 27.95 13.62 -3.29
C SER A 354 26.70 14.47 -3.32
N VAL A 355 25.68 13.99 -2.62
CA VAL A 355 24.44 14.69 -2.37
C VAL A 355 24.32 14.90 -0.86
N ARG A 356 24.06 16.12 -0.41
CA ARG A 356 23.71 16.44 0.97
C ARG A 356 22.21 16.67 1.08
N LEU A 357 21.64 16.10 2.13
CA LEU A 357 20.21 16.19 2.43
C LEU A 357 20.03 16.96 3.73
N GLN A 358 19.14 17.94 3.70
CA GLN A 358 18.78 18.75 4.88
C GLN A 358 17.36 18.38 5.28
N TRP A 359 17.13 18.23 6.57
CA TRP A 359 15.86 17.82 7.14
C TRP A 359 15.37 18.84 8.15
N GLN A 360 14.09 19.15 8.10
CA GLN A 360 13.43 19.90 9.15
C GLN A 360 12.75 18.97 10.16
N GLN A 361 12.11 19.53 11.16
CA GLN A 361 11.32 18.77 12.12
C GLN A 361 10.33 17.86 11.38
N HIS A 362 10.01 16.70 11.98
CA HIS A 362 9.09 15.70 11.43
C HIS A 362 9.59 14.94 10.20
N HIS A 363 10.92 14.86 10.04
CA HIS A 363 11.53 14.05 8.96
C HIS A 363 11.12 14.49 7.55
N LYS A 364 10.79 15.78 7.36
CA LYS A 364 10.54 16.34 6.04
C LYS A 364 11.82 16.87 5.43
N LEU A 365 12.08 16.47 4.18
CA LEU A 365 13.25 16.93 3.44
C LEU A 365 13.13 18.42 3.16
N SER A 366 14.04 19.25 3.69
CA SER A 366 14.00 20.71 3.52
C SER A 366 14.97 21.22 2.46
N GLY A 367 15.99 20.44 2.11
CA GLY A 367 16.94 20.83 1.06
C GLY A 367 17.75 19.68 0.51
N ILE A 368 18.21 19.86 -0.74
CA ILE A 368 19.12 18.95 -1.44
C ILE A 368 20.25 19.81 -2.02
N GLU A 369 21.50 19.45 -1.72
CA GLU A 369 22.68 20.06 -2.30
C GLU A 369 23.47 19.02 -3.10
N ARG A 370 23.72 19.28 -4.37
CA ARG A 370 24.57 18.48 -5.24
C ARG A 370 25.77 19.30 -5.72
N ALA A 371 26.92 18.68 -5.81
CA ALA A 371 28.11 19.37 -6.34
C ALA A 371 27.88 19.83 -7.78
N GLY A 372 28.09 21.12 -8.03
CA GLY A 372 27.97 21.73 -9.35
C GLY A 372 26.56 22.17 -9.76
N THR A 373 25.56 22.01 -8.92
CA THR A 373 24.19 22.54 -9.11
C THR A 373 23.82 23.45 -7.94
N GLY A 374 22.83 24.33 -8.12
CA GLY A 374 22.27 25.10 -7.01
C GLY A 374 21.57 24.21 -5.99
N ALA A 375 21.34 24.75 -4.80
CA ALA A 375 20.59 24.05 -3.75
C ALA A 375 19.08 24.06 -4.06
N GLU A 376 18.45 22.91 -3.90
CA GLU A 376 16.99 22.78 -3.96
C GLU A 376 16.42 22.94 -2.56
N GLY A 377 15.25 23.58 -2.43
CA GLY A 377 14.59 23.84 -1.15
C GLY A 377 13.14 23.40 -1.14
N PHE A 378 12.66 22.90 0.00
CA PHE A 378 11.28 22.44 0.20
C PHE A 378 10.71 23.04 1.47
N ARG A 379 9.49 23.56 1.38
CA ARG A 379 8.72 24.02 2.54
C ARG A 379 7.39 23.27 2.60
N TYR A 380 6.97 22.94 3.79
CA TYR A 380 5.75 22.20 4.05
C TYR A 380 4.84 22.94 5.01
N ASP A 381 3.55 22.65 4.94
CA ASP A 381 2.59 23.01 5.98
C ASP A 381 2.73 22.07 7.19
N ARG A 382 1.89 22.31 8.21
CA ARG A 382 1.83 21.48 9.42
C ARG A 382 1.35 20.04 9.15
N HIS A 383 0.57 19.80 8.08
CA HIS A 383 0.11 18.46 7.68
C HIS A 383 1.19 17.69 6.91
N GLY A 384 2.22 18.37 6.46
CA GLY A 384 3.32 17.83 5.69
C GLY A 384 3.11 17.90 4.19
N ASN A 385 2.17 18.72 3.74
CA ASN A 385 1.94 19.03 2.34
C ASN A 385 2.98 20.03 1.84
N LEU A 386 3.48 19.85 0.62
CA LEU A 386 4.51 20.70 0.03
C LEU A 386 3.93 22.08 -0.35
N LEU A 387 4.24 23.12 0.42
CA LEU A 387 3.82 24.50 0.14
C LEU A 387 4.68 25.19 -0.90
N ALA A 388 5.97 24.90 -0.94
CA ALA A 388 6.87 25.49 -1.91
C ALA A 388 8.06 24.58 -2.22
N TYR A 389 8.44 24.58 -3.48
CA TYR A 389 9.68 23.98 -4.00
C TYR A 389 10.51 25.08 -4.65
N THR A 390 11.78 25.18 -4.28
CA THR A 390 12.77 26.05 -4.92
C THR A 390 13.76 25.18 -5.66
N ASP A 391 13.93 25.38 -6.96
CA ASP A 391 14.90 24.65 -7.75
C ASP A 391 16.33 25.18 -7.57
N GLY A 392 17.31 24.50 -8.17
CA GLY A 392 18.73 24.89 -8.10
C GLY A 392 19.07 26.22 -8.74
N ASN A 393 18.18 26.86 -9.48
CA ASN A 393 18.34 28.19 -10.05
C ASN A 393 17.65 29.28 -9.20
N GLY A 394 16.99 28.88 -8.12
CA GLY A 394 16.24 29.79 -7.25
C GLY A 394 14.81 30.07 -7.71
N VAL A 395 14.30 29.34 -8.72
CA VAL A 395 12.91 29.45 -9.18
C VAL A 395 11.99 28.78 -8.17
N VAL A 396 10.94 29.49 -7.74
CA VAL A 396 10.02 29.03 -6.69
C VAL A 396 8.68 28.64 -7.28
N TRP A 397 8.21 27.45 -6.91
CA TRP A 397 6.89 26.92 -7.21
C TRP A 397 6.11 26.82 -5.91
N THR A 398 4.83 27.18 -5.91
CA THR A 398 4.00 27.11 -4.70
C THR A 398 2.76 26.27 -4.92
N MET A 399 2.27 25.67 -3.85
CA MET A 399 1.03 24.88 -3.82
C MET A 399 0.13 25.35 -2.68
N GLU A 400 -1.18 25.28 -2.92
CA GLU A 400 -2.22 25.59 -1.94
C GLU A 400 -3.12 24.35 -1.78
N TYR A 401 -3.58 24.12 -0.56
CA TYR A 401 -4.40 22.96 -0.22
C TYR A 401 -5.72 23.35 0.40
N GLY A 402 -6.75 22.58 0.19
CA GLY A 402 -8.06 22.65 0.80
C GLY A 402 -8.30 21.48 1.76
N PRO A 403 -9.56 21.25 2.17
CA PRO A 403 -9.92 20.13 3.02
C PRO A 403 -9.44 18.80 2.45
N PHE A 404 -9.14 17.84 3.35
CA PHE A 404 -8.60 16.51 3.02
C PHE A 404 -7.26 16.54 2.27
N ASP A 405 -6.46 17.61 2.50
CA ASP A 405 -5.15 17.81 1.88
C ASP A 405 -5.18 17.82 0.33
N LEU A 406 -6.32 18.16 -0.25
CA LEU A 406 -6.46 18.25 -1.71
C LEU A 406 -5.73 19.48 -2.25
N PRO A 407 -4.81 19.35 -3.23
CA PRO A 407 -4.17 20.50 -3.84
C PRO A 407 -5.20 21.31 -4.65
N VAL A 408 -5.49 22.56 -4.26
CA VAL A 408 -6.48 23.43 -4.91
C VAL A 408 -5.87 24.44 -5.86
N ALA A 409 -4.59 24.76 -5.71
CA ALA A 409 -3.85 25.59 -6.66
C ALA A 409 -2.35 25.30 -6.66
N ARG A 410 -1.73 25.58 -7.80
CA ARG A 410 -0.27 25.60 -7.99
C ARG A 410 0.12 26.85 -8.75
N THR A 411 1.18 27.52 -8.32
CA THR A 411 1.79 28.62 -9.04
C THR A 411 3.20 28.25 -9.45
N ASP A 412 3.55 28.41 -10.72
CA ASP A 412 4.89 28.14 -11.22
C ASP A 412 5.85 29.32 -10.97
N GLY A 413 7.13 29.16 -11.34
CA GLY A 413 8.15 30.17 -11.11
C GLY A 413 8.02 31.44 -11.93
N GLU A 414 7.15 31.46 -12.93
CA GLU A 414 6.81 32.64 -13.74
C GLU A 414 5.56 33.36 -13.21
N GLY A 415 4.92 32.80 -12.17
CA GLY A 415 3.71 33.35 -11.56
C GLY A 415 2.40 32.86 -12.21
N HIS A 416 2.47 31.87 -13.10
CA HIS A 416 1.28 31.31 -13.71
C HIS A 416 0.57 30.41 -12.71
N ARG A 417 -0.71 30.70 -12.43
CA ARG A 417 -1.52 30.01 -11.44
C ARG A 417 -2.49 29.04 -12.09
N TRP A 418 -2.40 27.77 -11.71
CA TRP A 418 -3.31 26.68 -12.04
C TRP A 418 -4.22 26.42 -10.85
N GLN A 419 -5.51 26.07 -11.09
CA GLN A 419 -6.47 25.74 -10.05
C GLN A 419 -7.08 24.37 -10.31
N TYR A 420 -7.47 23.68 -9.24
CA TYR A 420 -8.00 22.32 -9.27
C TYR A 420 -9.31 22.24 -8.50
N ARG A 421 -10.28 21.53 -9.03
CA ARG A 421 -11.54 21.22 -8.35
C ARG A 421 -11.79 19.74 -8.34
N TYR A 422 -12.49 19.28 -7.32
CA TYR A 422 -12.67 17.87 -7.05
C TYR A 422 -14.14 17.54 -6.85
N ASP A 423 -14.52 16.32 -7.23
CA ASP A 423 -15.77 15.70 -6.86
C ASP A 423 -15.81 15.47 -5.35
N LYS A 424 -16.92 15.80 -4.71
CA LYS A 424 -17.03 15.79 -3.25
C LYS A 424 -17.24 14.39 -2.65
N ASP A 425 -17.71 13.45 -3.45
CA ASP A 425 -17.96 12.09 -2.98
C ASP A 425 -16.75 11.18 -3.24
N THR A 426 -16.06 11.37 -4.37
CA THR A 426 -14.94 10.49 -4.78
C THR A 426 -13.56 11.10 -4.56
N LEU A 427 -13.46 12.40 -4.29
CA LEU A 427 -12.21 13.19 -4.26
C LEU A 427 -11.42 13.15 -5.59
N GLN A 428 -12.05 12.74 -6.69
CA GLN A 428 -11.42 12.73 -8.00
C GLN A 428 -11.39 14.13 -8.60
N LEU A 429 -10.32 14.44 -9.34
CA LEU A 429 -10.18 15.71 -10.05
C LEU A 429 -11.29 15.84 -11.12
N THR A 430 -12.04 16.95 -11.08
CA THR A 430 -13.12 17.24 -12.04
C THR A 430 -12.84 18.45 -12.91
N GLU A 431 -11.98 19.37 -12.48
CA GLU A 431 -11.65 20.55 -13.27
C GLU A 431 -10.21 21.01 -13.03
N VAL A 432 -9.53 21.36 -14.09
CA VAL A 432 -8.24 22.09 -14.06
C VAL A 432 -8.46 23.42 -14.76
N ILE A 433 -8.15 24.53 -14.10
CA ILE A 433 -8.22 25.87 -14.66
C ILE A 433 -6.79 26.34 -14.93
N ASN A 434 -6.49 26.68 -16.17
CA ASN A 434 -5.19 27.18 -16.57
C ASN A 434 -4.98 28.66 -16.21
N PRO A 435 -3.76 29.22 -16.34
CA PRO A 435 -3.48 30.62 -16.03
C PRO A 435 -4.28 31.65 -16.87
N GLN A 436 -4.79 31.24 -18.02
CA GLN A 436 -5.62 32.07 -18.90
C GLN A 436 -7.10 32.07 -18.48
N GLY A 437 -7.47 31.21 -17.50
CA GLY A 437 -8.86 31.06 -17.03
C GLY A 437 -9.68 30.05 -17.85
N GLU A 438 -9.04 29.30 -18.73
CA GLU A 438 -9.71 28.22 -19.48
C GLU A 438 -9.79 26.96 -18.62
N SER A 439 -10.89 26.21 -18.76
CA SER A 439 -11.12 24.99 -17.97
C SER A 439 -10.93 23.73 -18.80
N TYR A 440 -10.26 22.75 -18.22
CA TYR A 440 -10.31 21.35 -18.63
C TYR A 440 -11.23 20.60 -17.68
N LEU A 441 -12.29 19.98 -18.19
CA LEU A 441 -13.32 19.36 -17.37
C LEU A 441 -13.34 17.84 -17.53
N TYR A 442 -13.56 17.15 -16.43
CA TYR A 442 -13.84 15.71 -16.37
C TYR A 442 -15.25 15.51 -15.83
N VAL A 443 -16.13 14.92 -16.64
CA VAL A 443 -17.48 14.53 -16.21
C VAL A 443 -17.43 13.08 -15.75
N LEU A 444 -17.84 12.85 -14.51
CA LEU A 444 -17.82 11.52 -13.89
C LEU A 444 -19.23 10.91 -13.88
N ASP A 445 -19.31 9.60 -14.07
CA ASP A 445 -20.54 8.86 -13.81
C ASP A 445 -20.73 8.58 -12.30
N ASN A 446 -21.78 7.87 -11.96
CA ASN A 446 -22.12 7.52 -10.58
C ASN A 446 -21.13 6.53 -9.93
N CYS A 447 -20.26 5.88 -10.70
CA CYS A 447 -19.18 5.03 -10.21
C CYS A 447 -17.81 5.74 -10.19
N GLY A 448 -17.77 7.06 -10.48
CA GLY A 448 -16.55 7.85 -10.50
C GLY A 448 -15.71 7.67 -11.77
N ARG A 449 -16.23 7.05 -12.84
CA ARG A 449 -15.51 6.89 -14.11
C ARG A 449 -15.72 8.11 -14.99
N VAL A 450 -14.67 8.56 -15.68
CA VAL A 450 -14.73 9.70 -16.61
C VAL A 450 -15.57 9.32 -17.83
N THR A 451 -16.73 9.95 -18.02
CA THR A 451 -17.61 9.76 -19.19
C THR A 451 -17.38 10.80 -20.27
N GLU A 452 -16.94 12.00 -19.91
CA GLU A 452 -16.54 13.05 -20.85
C GLU A 452 -15.31 13.80 -20.37
N GLU A 453 -14.47 14.21 -21.30
CA GLU A 453 -13.41 15.20 -21.12
C GLU A 453 -13.68 16.37 -22.06
N HIS A 454 -13.60 17.59 -21.53
CA HIS A 454 -13.66 18.81 -22.31
C HIS A 454 -12.30 19.48 -22.23
N ASP A 455 -11.57 19.54 -23.34
CA ASP A 455 -10.24 20.15 -23.36
C ASP A 455 -10.30 21.70 -23.38
N TRP A 456 -9.14 22.33 -23.29
CA TRP A 456 -9.00 23.79 -23.30
C TRP A 456 -9.59 24.47 -24.53
N GLY A 457 -9.64 23.78 -25.67
CA GLY A 457 -10.22 24.24 -26.95
C GLY A 457 -11.73 23.98 -27.08
N GLY A 458 -12.33 23.35 -26.06
CA GLY A 458 -13.74 22.96 -26.08
C GLY A 458 -14.04 21.69 -26.88
N VAL A 459 -13.01 20.93 -27.25
CA VAL A 459 -13.20 19.60 -27.86
C VAL A 459 -13.65 18.61 -26.81
N VAL A 460 -14.69 17.85 -27.11
CA VAL A 460 -15.26 16.88 -26.18
C VAL A 460 -14.88 15.47 -26.58
N TRP A 461 -14.30 14.74 -25.64
CA TRP A 461 -14.08 13.30 -25.72
C TRP A 461 -15.13 12.60 -24.88
N ARG A 462 -15.70 11.47 -25.36
CA ARG A 462 -16.68 10.67 -24.61
C ARG A 462 -16.19 9.24 -24.45
N TYR A 463 -16.48 8.65 -23.30
CA TYR A 463 -16.05 7.30 -22.93
C TYR A 463 -17.24 6.44 -22.54
N ARG A 464 -17.19 5.16 -22.89
CA ARG A 464 -18.16 4.15 -22.46
C ARG A 464 -17.43 3.00 -21.80
N TYR A 465 -18.08 2.40 -20.83
CA TYR A 465 -17.50 1.33 -20.02
C TYR A 465 -18.38 0.09 -20.04
N ASP A 466 -17.78 -1.09 -19.84
CA ASP A 466 -18.51 -2.32 -19.51
C ASP A 466 -18.92 -2.31 -18.03
N ALA A 467 -19.61 -3.38 -17.61
CA ALA A 467 -20.07 -3.53 -16.24
C ALA A 467 -18.91 -3.67 -15.22
N ASP A 468 -17.72 -4.07 -15.66
CA ASP A 468 -16.52 -4.13 -14.81
C ASP A 468 -15.74 -2.81 -14.78
N GLY A 469 -16.26 -1.76 -15.44
CA GLY A 469 -15.59 -0.46 -15.48
C GLY A 469 -14.44 -0.37 -16.49
N LEU A 470 -14.29 -1.32 -17.40
CA LEU A 470 -13.28 -1.25 -18.45
C LEU A 470 -13.83 -0.46 -19.66
N CYS A 471 -13.02 0.48 -20.16
CA CYS A 471 -13.40 1.29 -21.31
C CYS A 471 -13.65 0.42 -22.55
N THR A 472 -14.84 0.57 -23.15
CA THR A 472 -15.30 -0.15 -24.36
C THR A 472 -15.37 0.74 -25.58
N ALA A 473 -15.50 2.06 -25.40
CA ALA A 473 -15.51 3.01 -26.50
C ALA A 473 -14.95 4.37 -26.10
N ARG A 474 -14.30 5.02 -27.04
CA ARG A 474 -13.88 6.42 -26.98
C ARG A 474 -14.35 7.13 -28.24
N VAL A 475 -15.00 8.29 -28.11
CA VAL A 475 -15.47 9.14 -29.22
C VAL A 475 -14.73 10.46 -29.15
N ASN A 476 -14.12 10.88 -30.26
CA ASN A 476 -13.42 12.16 -30.34
C ASN A 476 -14.37 13.32 -30.71
N GLY A 477 -13.86 14.54 -30.75
CA GLY A 477 -14.63 15.73 -31.10
C GLY A 477 -15.14 15.77 -32.55
N LEU A 478 -14.71 14.88 -33.43
CA LEU A 478 -15.18 14.68 -34.80
C LEU A 478 -16.22 13.56 -34.91
N GLU A 479 -16.72 13.05 -33.78
CA GLU A 479 -17.64 11.90 -33.68
C GLU A 479 -17.03 10.57 -34.19
N GLU A 480 -15.73 10.50 -34.37
CA GLU A 480 -15.06 9.24 -34.71
C GLU A 480 -14.97 8.36 -33.48
N THR A 481 -15.37 7.10 -33.63
CA THR A 481 -15.46 6.15 -32.53
C THR A 481 -14.32 5.13 -32.61
N ILE A 482 -13.62 4.95 -31.50
CA ILE A 482 -12.68 3.85 -31.26
C ILE A 482 -13.36 2.88 -30.31
N LEU A 483 -13.47 1.59 -30.71
CA LEU A 483 -14.02 0.53 -29.86
C LEU A 483 -12.90 -0.35 -29.32
N TYR A 484 -13.08 -0.79 -28.10
CA TYR A 484 -12.14 -1.68 -27.39
C TYR A 484 -12.86 -2.97 -26.99
N SER A 485 -12.34 -4.10 -27.39
CA SER A 485 -12.80 -5.42 -26.93
C SER A 485 -11.76 -6.04 -26.01
N ARG A 486 -12.24 -6.80 -25.03
CA ARG A 486 -11.41 -7.45 -24.01
C ARG A 486 -11.53 -8.96 -24.10
N ASP A 487 -10.47 -9.68 -23.73
CA ASP A 487 -10.53 -11.12 -23.55
C ASP A 487 -11.16 -11.47 -22.18
N ALA A 488 -11.26 -12.77 -21.89
CA ALA A 488 -11.83 -13.26 -20.64
C ALA A 488 -11.07 -12.79 -19.37
N ALA A 489 -9.77 -12.52 -19.49
CA ALA A 489 -8.97 -11.95 -18.39
C ALA A 489 -9.09 -10.42 -18.28
N GLY A 490 -9.83 -9.75 -19.17
CA GLY A 490 -9.96 -8.29 -19.20
C GLY A 490 -8.83 -7.58 -19.96
N ARG A 491 -7.91 -8.31 -20.60
CA ARG A 491 -6.83 -7.72 -21.41
C ARG A 491 -7.39 -7.24 -22.74
N LEU A 492 -6.76 -6.21 -23.33
CA LEU A 492 -7.16 -5.67 -24.63
C LEU A 492 -7.00 -6.72 -25.74
N ALA A 493 -8.11 -7.16 -26.35
CA ALA A 493 -8.13 -8.13 -27.44
C ALA A 493 -8.21 -7.47 -28.81
N GLU A 494 -8.97 -6.37 -28.92
CA GLU A 494 -9.16 -5.64 -30.19
C GLU A 494 -9.31 -4.14 -29.96
N ILE A 495 -8.80 -3.36 -30.94
CA ILE A 495 -9.14 -1.96 -31.15
C ILE A 495 -9.73 -1.84 -32.55
N ILE A 496 -10.92 -1.24 -32.66
CA ILE A 496 -11.56 -0.93 -33.93
C ILE A 496 -11.60 0.58 -34.10
N THR A 497 -10.96 1.09 -35.14
CA THR A 497 -10.95 2.50 -35.55
C THR A 497 -11.64 2.65 -36.91
N PRO A 498 -11.90 3.88 -37.40
CA PRO A 498 -12.39 4.09 -38.77
C PRO A 498 -11.46 3.49 -39.84
N GLU A 499 -10.15 3.40 -39.59
CA GLU A 499 -9.16 2.83 -40.52
C GLU A 499 -9.17 1.31 -40.52
N GLY A 500 -9.79 0.67 -39.52
CA GLY A 500 -9.91 -0.77 -39.42
C GLY A 500 -9.63 -1.35 -38.03
N LYS A 501 -9.33 -2.62 -37.99
CA LYS A 501 -9.28 -3.44 -36.78
C LYS A 501 -7.84 -3.88 -36.47
N THR A 502 -7.37 -3.57 -35.26
CA THR A 502 -6.12 -4.11 -34.70
C THR A 502 -6.47 -5.18 -33.65
N GLN A 503 -5.82 -6.34 -33.72
CA GLN A 503 -6.01 -7.45 -32.78
C GLN A 503 -4.74 -7.71 -31.98
N TYR A 504 -4.92 -8.17 -30.73
CA TYR A 504 -3.84 -8.48 -29.78
C TYR A 504 -3.95 -9.94 -29.37
N ALA A 505 -2.83 -10.65 -29.35
CA ALA A 505 -2.76 -12.04 -28.89
C ALA A 505 -1.81 -12.15 -27.70
N TYR A 506 -2.15 -13.04 -26.77
CA TYR A 506 -1.38 -13.27 -25.55
C TYR A 506 -1.05 -14.75 -25.38
N ASP A 507 0.04 -15.05 -24.71
CA ASP A 507 0.34 -16.41 -24.27
C ASP A 507 -0.40 -16.77 -22.96
N LYS A 508 -0.21 -18.01 -22.49
CA LYS A 508 -0.83 -18.50 -21.26
C LYS A 508 -0.39 -17.77 -19.99
N SER A 509 0.79 -17.14 -20.00
CA SER A 509 1.31 -16.32 -18.89
C SER A 509 0.89 -14.85 -19.01
N GLY A 510 0.07 -14.48 -20.00
CA GLY A 510 -0.46 -13.13 -20.21
C GLY A 510 0.47 -12.19 -20.96
N ARG A 511 1.58 -12.66 -21.54
CA ARG A 511 2.53 -11.83 -22.30
C ARG A 511 2.03 -11.61 -23.72
N LEU A 512 2.19 -10.39 -24.26
CA LEU A 512 1.76 -10.04 -25.61
C LEU A 512 2.61 -10.75 -26.68
N THR A 513 1.98 -11.63 -27.47
CA THR A 513 2.65 -12.42 -28.51
C THR A 513 2.36 -11.95 -29.94
N GLY A 514 1.31 -11.15 -30.14
CA GLY A 514 0.97 -10.68 -31.48
C GLY A 514 0.16 -9.40 -31.51
N ILE A 515 0.45 -8.56 -32.52
CA ILE A 515 -0.36 -7.40 -32.91
C ILE A 515 -0.64 -7.57 -34.41
N PHE A 516 -1.92 -7.52 -34.81
CA PHE A 516 -2.36 -7.68 -36.18
C PHE A 516 -3.10 -6.42 -36.63
N SER A 517 -2.49 -5.65 -37.54
CA SER A 517 -2.98 -4.36 -37.99
C SER A 517 -4.00 -4.46 -39.15
N PRO A 518 -4.85 -3.43 -39.37
CA PRO A 518 -5.87 -3.45 -40.44
C PRO A 518 -5.30 -3.56 -41.83
N ASP A 519 -4.09 -3.07 -42.09
CA ASP A 519 -3.38 -3.11 -43.36
C ASP A 519 -2.81 -4.51 -43.69
N GLY A 520 -3.08 -5.52 -42.84
CA GLY A 520 -2.58 -6.88 -42.97
C GLY A 520 -1.15 -7.05 -42.46
N THR A 521 -0.51 -6.01 -41.94
CA THR A 521 0.77 -6.17 -41.26
C THR A 521 0.59 -6.83 -39.91
N SER A 522 1.59 -7.61 -39.48
CA SER A 522 1.59 -8.23 -38.17
C SER A 522 2.95 -8.07 -37.50
N GLN A 523 2.90 -7.79 -36.22
CA GLN A 523 4.06 -7.89 -35.34
C GLN A 523 3.86 -9.10 -34.42
N ARG A 524 4.88 -9.96 -34.32
CA ARG A 524 4.87 -11.06 -33.37
C ARG A 524 6.06 -10.96 -32.45
N THR A 525 5.86 -11.29 -31.19
CA THR A 525 6.90 -11.31 -30.17
C THR A 525 7.00 -12.71 -29.59
N GLY A 526 8.18 -13.30 -29.71
CA GLY A 526 8.53 -14.55 -29.03
C GLY A 526 9.35 -14.23 -27.77
N TYR A 527 9.27 -15.15 -26.82
CA TYR A 527 9.95 -15.03 -25.54
C TYR A 527 10.84 -16.25 -25.30
N ASP A 528 11.97 -16.04 -24.70
CA ASP A 528 12.82 -17.12 -24.21
C ASP A 528 12.23 -17.73 -22.93
N GLU A 529 12.86 -18.77 -22.43
CA GLU A 529 12.46 -19.46 -21.21
C GLU A 529 12.49 -18.57 -19.97
N ARG A 530 13.27 -17.48 -19.99
CA ARG A 530 13.35 -16.47 -18.93
C ARG A 530 12.27 -15.38 -19.04
N GLY A 531 11.41 -15.45 -20.07
CA GLY A 531 10.41 -14.43 -20.33
C GLY A 531 10.93 -13.16 -21.01
N ARG A 532 12.21 -13.14 -21.48
CA ARG A 532 12.77 -12.03 -22.23
C ARG A 532 12.41 -12.18 -23.72
N VAL A 533 12.22 -11.07 -24.40
CA VAL A 533 11.96 -11.09 -25.86
C VAL A 533 13.14 -11.72 -26.58
N ASN A 534 12.94 -12.86 -27.25
CA ASN A 534 13.98 -13.52 -28.06
C ASN A 534 13.84 -13.24 -29.56
N VAL A 535 12.64 -12.92 -30.02
CA VAL A 535 12.40 -12.55 -31.41
C VAL A 535 11.25 -11.57 -31.53
N THR A 536 11.37 -10.59 -32.41
CA THR A 536 10.25 -9.79 -32.90
C THR A 536 10.20 -9.88 -34.41
N THR A 537 9.00 -10.11 -34.97
CA THR A 537 8.79 -10.10 -36.41
C THR A 537 7.84 -8.98 -36.80
N GLN A 538 8.09 -8.32 -37.92
CA GLN A 538 7.17 -7.36 -38.51
C GLN A 538 7.06 -7.63 -40.02
N GLY A 539 5.93 -8.18 -40.44
CA GLY A 539 5.78 -8.69 -41.79
C GLY A 539 6.80 -9.81 -42.09
N ARG A 540 7.68 -9.59 -43.05
CA ARG A 540 8.75 -10.52 -43.44
C ARG A 540 10.09 -10.26 -42.73
N ARG A 541 10.21 -9.21 -41.93
CA ARG A 541 11.43 -8.88 -41.21
C ARG A 541 11.40 -9.48 -39.80
N ALA A 542 12.55 -10.00 -39.38
CA ALA A 542 12.71 -10.49 -38.02
C ALA A 542 13.92 -9.85 -37.34
N ILE A 543 13.83 -9.61 -36.07
CA ILE A 543 14.94 -9.21 -35.20
C ILE A 543 15.04 -10.26 -34.12
N GLU A 544 16.16 -10.94 -34.05
CA GLU A 544 16.47 -11.86 -32.95
C GLU A 544 17.27 -11.15 -31.88
N TYR A 545 17.00 -11.48 -30.65
CA TYR A 545 17.67 -10.94 -29.47
C TYR A 545 18.39 -12.09 -28.76
N HIS A 546 19.70 -11.97 -28.66
CA HIS A 546 20.56 -12.92 -27.96
C HIS A 546 21.10 -12.25 -26.70
N TYR A 547 21.07 -12.97 -25.60
CA TYR A 547 21.50 -12.51 -24.28
C TYR A 547 22.71 -13.33 -23.83
N PRO A 548 23.93 -12.99 -24.26
CA PRO A 548 25.13 -13.74 -23.87
C PRO A 548 25.39 -13.66 -22.37
N ASP A 549 24.91 -12.59 -21.71
CA ASP A 549 24.94 -12.38 -20.28
C ASP A 549 23.71 -11.55 -19.83
N GLU A 550 23.62 -11.22 -18.55
CA GLU A 550 22.48 -10.47 -18.00
C GLU A 550 22.45 -8.98 -18.40
N HIS A 551 23.55 -8.44 -18.85
CA HIS A 551 23.71 -7.01 -19.13
C HIS A 551 23.83 -6.69 -20.61
N THR A 552 24.06 -7.70 -21.45
CA THR A 552 24.29 -7.55 -22.88
C THR A 552 23.14 -8.13 -23.69
N VAL A 553 22.66 -7.35 -24.65
CA VAL A 553 21.72 -7.83 -25.67
C VAL A 553 22.34 -7.63 -27.06
N ILE A 554 22.41 -8.70 -27.83
CA ILE A 554 22.82 -8.68 -29.23
C ILE A 554 21.59 -8.75 -30.10
N ARG A 555 21.40 -7.80 -31.00
CA ARG A 555 20.32 -7.76 -31.98
C ARG A 555 20.83 -8.25 -33.32
N CYS A 556 20.25 -9.31 -33.85
CA CYS A 556 20.49 -9.77 -35.19
C CYS A 556 19.27 -9.43 -36.06
N ILE A 557 19.46 -8.55 -37.05
CA ILE A 557 18.44 -8.21 -38.05
C ILE A 557 18.52 -9.26 -39.14
N LEU A 558 17.50 -10.10 -39.27
CA LEU A 558 17.45 -11.09 -40.33
C LEU A 558 16.94 -10.45 -41.62
N PRO A 559 17.52 -10.77 -42.80
CA PRO A 559 17.01 -10.30 -44.07
C PRO A 559 15.58 -10.81 -44.30
N PRO A 560 14.78 -10.07 -45.09
CA PRO A 560 13.38 -10.40 -45.34
C PRO A 560 13.18 -11.69 -46.15
#